data_af6f839f72820b290670c6639be25642
#
_entry.id   af6f839f72820b290670c6639be25642
#
_cell.length_a   1.000
_cell.length_b   1.000
_cell.length_c   1.000
_cell.angle_alpha   90.00
_cell.angle_beta   90.00
_cell.angle_gamma   90.00
#
_symmetry.space_group_name_H-M   'P 1'
#
loop_
_entity.id
_entity.type
_entity.pdbx_description
1 polymer ?
#
loop_
_entity_poly.entity_id
_entity_poly.type
_entity_poly.pdbx_seq_one_letter_code
_entity_poly.pdbx_strand_id
1 'polypeptide(L)'
;MNAPNDLKWAAKYPDLGTGPIPVEPCVSPEFFEQERQKVFLKSWLKVGRVEEIAKPGDYKVKKLAFAKTSVILMRGKDGQIRGFHNTCSHRGNKVVVETGEETFGRNKAAVVTCRFHGWVYDAGGKI
;
A
#
# COMPACT_ATOMS: atom_id res chain seq x y z
N MET A 1 -15.91 -38.09 -14.22
CA MET A 1 -14.88 -37.95 -13.18
C MET A 1 -15.52 -37.21 -12.02
N ASN A 2 -15.81 -37.89 -10.91
CA ASN A 2 -16.43 -37.30 -9.76
C ASN A 2 -15.34 -36.50 -8.98
N ALA A 3 -15.51 -35.24 -8.82
CA ALA A 3 -14.66 -34.40 -7.97
C ALA A 3 -14.90 -34.78 -6.50
N PRO A 4 -13.93 -35.35 -5.78
CA PRO A 4 -14.15 -35.89 -4.42
C PRO A 4 -14.27 -34.85 -3.33
N ASN A 5 -14.19 -33.55 -3.63
CA ASN A 5 -14.08 -32.48 -2.63
C ASN A 5 -15.34 -31.63 -2.42
N ASP A 6 -16.30 -31.64 -3.33
CA ASP A 6 -17.43 -30.71 -3.28
C ASP A 6 -18.40 -31.02 -2.11
N LEU A 7 -18.58 -32.29 -1.79
CA LEU A 7 -19.44 -32.72 -0.69
C LEU A 7 -18.93 -32.30 0.70
N LYS A 8 -17.62 -32.23 0.90
CA LYS A 8 -17.06 -31.85 2.21
C LYS A 8 -17.23 -30.37 2.52
N TRP A 9 -17.10 -29.52 1.52
CA TRP A 9 -17.28 -28.06 1.68
C TRP A 9 -18.75 -27.72 1.87
N ALA A 10 -19.65 -28.27 1.08
CA ALA A 10 -21.10 -28.07 1.20
C ALA A 10 -21.64 -28.54 2.55
N ALA A 11 -21.10 -29.66 3.07
CA ALA A 11 -21.48 -30.14 4.41
C ALA A 11 -20.95 -29.25 5.53
N LYS A 12 -19.76 -28.67 5.37
CA LYS A 12 -19.14 -27.78 6.37
C LYS A 12 -19.72 -26.37 6.35
N TYR A 13 -20.13 -25.89 5.19
CA TYR A 13 -20.64 -24.52 4.97
C TYR A 13 -21.91 -24.55 4.12
N PRO A 14 -23.01 -25.08 4.66
CA PRO A 14 -24.28 -25.28 3.91
C PRO A 14 -24.84 -23.95 3.38
N ASP A 15 -24.59 -22.84 4.09
CA ASP A 15 -25.13 -21.52 3.76
C ASP A 15 -24.42 -20.86 2.55
N LEU A 16 -23.25 -21.37 2.14
CA LEU A 16 -22.53 -20.83 0.98
C LEU A 16 -23.13 -21.28 -0.36
N GLY A 17 -23.90 -22.39 -0.35
CA GLY A 17 -24.48 -22.95 -1.57
C GLY A 17 -23.43 -23.45 -2.57
N THR A 18 -23.91 -23.99 -3.69
CA THR A 18 -23.10 -24.49 -4.82
C THR A 18 -23.54 -23.89 -6.16
N GLY A 19 -24.41 -22.87 -6.13
CA GLY A 19 -24.89 -22.17 -7.32
C GLY A 19 -23.85 -21.22 -7.90
N PRO A 20 -24.11 -20.65 -9.09
CA PRO A 20 -23.25 -19.62 -9.68
C PRO A 20 -23.10 -18.42 -8.75
N ILE A 21 -21.88 -17.94 -8.58
CA ILE A 21 -21.61 -16.70 -7.83
C ILE A 21 -21.99 -15.52 -8.74
N PRO A 22 -22.79 -14.55 -8.24
CA PRO A 22 -23.10 -13.33 -9.00
C PRO A 22 -21.79 -12.60 -9.38
N VAL A 23 -21.68 -12.19 -10.63
CA VAL A 23 -20.51 -11.45 -11.12
C VAL A 23 -20.58 -9.95 -10.79
N GLU A 24 -21.77 -9.47 -10.48
CA GLU A 24 -22.05 -8.04 -10.23
C GLU A 24 -21.10 -7.43 -9.18
N PRO A 25 -20.82 -8.03 -8.01
CA PRO A 25 -19.87 -7.48 -7.04
C PRO A 25 -18.44 -7.30 -7.60
N CYS A 26 -18.06 -8.12 -8.58
CA CYS A 26 -16.72 -8.06 -9.19
C CYS A 26 -16.56 -6.91 -10.21
N VAL A 27 -17.66 -6.35 -10.72
CA VAL A 27 -17.65 -5.34 -11.79
C VAL A 27 -18.34 -4.03 -11.39
N SER A 28 -19.08 -3.99 -10.29
CA SER A 28 -19.80 -2.80 -9.83
C SER A 28 -18.87 -1.76 -9.20
N PRO A 29 -18.81 -0.52 -9.73
CA PRO A 29 -18.08 0.57 -9.09
C PRO A 29 -18.60 0.92 -7.70
N GLU A 30 -19.91 0.79 -7.48
CA GLU A 30 -20.58 1.05 -6.20
C GLU A 30 -20.16 0.02 -5.16
N PHE A 31 -20.09 -1.25 -5.55
CA PHE A 31 -19.62 -2.31 -4.67
C PHE A 31 -18.13 -2.10 -4.31
N PHE A 32 -17.28 -1.76 -5.30
CA PHE A 32 -15.88 -1.43 -5.06
C PHE A 32 -15.71 -0.26 -4.09
N GLU A 33 -16.54 0.79 -4.19
CA GLU A 33 -16.48 1.91 -3.25
C GLU A 33 -16.85 1.46 -1.81
N GLN A 34 -17.80 0.55 -1.65
CA GLN A 34 -18.11 -0.04 -0.36
C GLN A 34 -16.94 -0.87 0.19
N GLU A 35 -16.32 -1.71 -0.64
CA GLU A 35 -15.11 -2.47 -0.25
C GLU A 35 -13.97 -1.53 0.14
N ARG A 36 -13.76 -0.47 -0.64
CA ARG A 36 -12.75 0.54 -0.35
C ARG A 36 -12.93 1.12 1.05
N GLN A 37 -14.13 1.53 1.39
CA GLN A 37 -14.45 2.16 2.68
C GLN A 37 -14.48 1.17 3.85
N LYS A 38 -15.05 0.01 3.64
CA LYS A 38 -15.33 -0.95 4.72
C LYS A 38 -14.21 -1.95 4.95
N VAL A 39 -13.41 -2.24 3.91
CA VAL A 39 -12.36 -3.27 3.94
C VAL A 39 -10.98 -2.64 3.73
N PHE A 40 -10.69 -2.12 2.54
CA PHE A 40 -9.30 -1.75 2.18
C PHE A 40 -8.72 -0.64 3.04
N LEU A 41 -9.50 0.39 3.38
CA LEU A 41 -9.04 1.48 4.24
C LEU A 41 -8.95 1.12 5.74
N LYS A 42 -9.43 -0.06 6.12
CA LYS A 42 -9.43 -0.55 7.51
C LYS A 42 -8.54 -1.77 7.72
N SER A 43 -7.97 -2.32 6.66
CA SER A 43 -7.16 -3.53 6.71
C SER A 43 -5.67 -3.22 6.64
N TRP A 44 -4.87 -4.13 7.18
CA TRP A 44 -3.44 -4.12 6.97
C TRP A 44 -3.12 -4.42 5.51
N LEU A 45 -2.24 -3.62 4.92
CA LEU A 45 -1.84 -3.74 3.52
C LEU A 45 -0.37 -4.08 3.44
N LYS A 46 -0.04 -5.08 2.62
CA LYS A 46 1.34 -5.36 2.26
C LYS A 46 1.82 -4.31 1.27
N VAL A 47 2.77 -3.47 1.67
CA VAL A 47 3.32 -2.39 0.84
C VAL A 47 4.71 -2.70 0.28
N GLY A 48 5.36 -3.78 0.71
CA GLY A 48 6.66 -4.21 0.21
C GLY A 48 7.30 -5.28 1.06
N ARG A 49 8.52 -5.65 0.68
CA ARG A 49 9.40 -6.55 1.44
C ARG A 49 10.55 -5.73 2.03
N VAL A 50 11.05 -6.13 3.18
CA VAL A 50 12.14 -5.42 3.88
C VAL A 50 13.45 -5.43 3.10
N GLU A 51 13.65 -6.43 2.24
CA GLU A 51 14.83 -6.59 1.38
C GLU A 51 14.87 -5.55 0.25
N GLU A 52 13.73 -5.01 -0.15
CA GLU A 52 13.64 -4.00 -1.21
C GLU A 52 14.28 -2.66 -0.81
N ILE A 53 14.37 -2.40 0.50
CA ILE A 53 15.02 -1.24 1.10
C ILE A 53 16.01 -1.71 2.18
N ALA A 54 17.01 -2.48 1.75
CA ALA A 54 17.91 -3.23 2.62
C ALA A 54 18.90 -2.36 3.40
N LYS A 55 19.29 -1.20 2.87
CA LYS A 55 20.37 -0.37 3.42
C LYS A 55 19.83 0.95 3.99
N PRO A 56 20.46 1.51 5.03
CA PRO A 56 20.11 2.85 5.52
C PRO A 56 20.07 3.88 4.40
N GLY A 57 18.99 4.68 4.39
CA GLY A 57 18.71 5.65 3.35
C GLY A 57 18.02 5.11 2.10
N ASP A 58 17.86 3.81 1.97
CA ASP A 58 17.00 3.26 0.93
C ASP A 58 15.54 3.65 1.21
N TYR A 59 14.82 3.98 0.15
CA TYR A 59 13.39 4.24 0.24
C TYR A 59 12.64 3.64 -0.94
N LYS A 60 11.37 3.38 -0.70
CA LYS A 60 10.38 2.94 -1.69
C LYS A 60 9.16 3.83 -1.58
N VAL A 61 8.63 4.26 -2.71
CA VAL A 61 7.30 4.87 -2.78
C VAL A 61 6.35 3.86 -3.41
N LYS A 62 5.24 3.60 -2.74
CA LYS A 62 4.17 2.73 -3.23
C LYS A 62 2.91 3.54 -3.45
N LYS A 63 2.40 3.53 -4.68
CA LYS A 63 1.11 4.11 -5.00
C LYS A 63 -0.01 3.19 -4.51
N LEU A 64 -0.98 3.77 -3.84
CA LEU A 64 -2.18 3.10 -3.36
C LEU A 64 -3.39 3.67 -4.11
N ALA A 65 -3.62 3.16 -5.32
CA ALA A 65 -4.62 3.71 -6.25
C ALA A 65 -6.03 3.73 -5.63
N PHE A 66 -6.42 2.65 -4.94
CA PHE A 66 -7.71 2.56 -4.26
C PHE A 66 -7.88 3.62 -3.16
N ALA A 67 -6.79 4.05 -2.52
CA ALA A 67 -6.79 5.10 -1.47
C ALA A 67 -6.50 6.51 -2.04
N LYS A 68 -6.28 6.63 -3.36
CA LYS A 68 -5.92 7.87 -4.07
C LYS A 68 -4.72 8.58 -3.44
N THR A 69 -3.75 7.83 -2.91
CA THR A 69 -2.56 8.33 -2.23
C THR A 69 -1.34 7.49 -2.56
N SER A 70 -0.19 7.90 -2.06
CA SER A 70 1.02 7.09 -2.03
C SER A 70 1.72 7.20 -0.69
N VAL A 71 2.51 6.18 -0.36
CA VAL A 71 3.28 6.11 0.87
C VAL A 71 4.77 5.99 0.55
N ILE A 72 5.60 6.62 1.38
CA ILE A 72 7.05 6.49 1.36
C ILE A 72 7.41 5.52 2.48
N LEU A 73 8.14 4.46 2.17
CA LEU A 73 8.82 3.59 3.13
C LEU A 73 10.30 3.94 3.10
N MET A 74 10.90 4.22 4.24
CA MET A 74 12.32 4.56 4.30
C MET A 74 13.01 3.81 5.44
N ARG A 75 14.21 3.31 5.17
CA ARG A 75 15.08 2.77 6.20
C ARG A 75 15.95 3.88 6.78
N GLY A 76 15.80 4.13 8.06
CA GLY A 76 16.62 5.06 8.83
C GLY A 76 18.05 4.57 9.06
N LYS A 77 18.92 5.45 9.54
CA LYS A 77 20.29 5.10 9.96
C LYS A 77 20.33 4.13 11.13
N ASP A 78 19.26 4.11 11.93
CA ASP A 78 19.03 3.17 13.03
C ASP A 78 18.56 1.78 12.58
N GLY A 79 18.47 1.56 11.25
CA GLY A 79 18.01 0.30 10.65
C GLY A 79 16.48 0.11 10.66
N GLN A 80 15.73 0.97 11.33
CA GLN A 80 14.26 0.89 11.38
C GLN A 80 13.63 1.36 10.08
N ILE A 81 12.58 0.66 9.64
CA ILE A 81 11.75 1.08 8.51
C ILE A 81 10.54 1.84 9.05
N ARG A 82 10.28 3.01 8.46
CA ARG A 82 9.12 3.83 8.78
C ARG A 82 8.37 4.19 7.53
N GLY A 83 7.04 4.34 7.67
CA GLY A 83 6.15 4.70 6.59
C GLY A 83 5.54 6.08 6.80
N PHE A 84 5.44 6.85 5.71
CA PHE A 84 4.88 8.19 5.71
C PHE A 84 3.96 8.38 4.50
N HIS A 85 2.98 9.27 4.63
CA HIS A 85 2.31 9.75 3.43
C HIS A 85 3.30 10.51 2.53
N ASN A 86 3.25 10.28 1.23
CA ASN A 86 4.05 11.02 0.25
C ASN A 86 3.47 12.42 0.03
N THR A 87 3.40 13.20 1.11
CA THR A 87 2.75 14.51 1.14
C THR A 87 3.54 15.44 2.03
N CYS A 88 3.95 16.59 1.49
CA CYS A 88 4.66 17.63 2.23
C CYS A 88 3.67 18.38 3.15
N SER A 89 4.01 18.48 4.43
CA SER A 89 3.19 19.18 5.44
C SER A 89 3.09 20.69 5.21
N HIS A 90 3.95 21.25 4.33
CA HIS A 90 3.89 22.69 4.00
C HIS A 90 2.63 23.04 3.17
N ARG A 91 2.49 22.44 1.98
CA ARG A 91 1.41 22.77 1.02
C ARG A 91 0.90 21.54 0.25
N GLY A 92 1.01 20.34 0.81
CA GLY A 92 0.43 19.12 0.24
C GLY A 92 1.11 18.56 -1.03
N ASN A 93 2.25 19.13 -1.45
CA ASN A 93 2.96 18.62 -2.62
C ASN A 93 3.56 17.24 -2.33
N LYS A 94 3.70 16.40 -3.36
CA LYS A 94 4.42 15.13 -3.22
C LYS A 94 5.88 15.40 -2.85
N VAL A 95 6.38 14.71 -1.82
CA VAL A 95 7.78 14.83 -1.38
C VAL A 95 8.68 14.13 -2.37
N VAL A 96 8.33 12.90 -2.78
CA VAL A 96 9.02 12.13 -3.80
C VAL A 96 8.15 12.04 -5.04
N VAL A 97 8.71 12.39 -6.21
CA VAL A 97 8.01 12.25 -7.49
C VAL A 97 7.98 10.77 -7.88
N GLU A 98 6.79 10.27 -8.15
CA GLU A 98 6.56 8.89 -8.57
C GLU A 98 6.91 8.71 -10.04
N THR A 99 7.59 7.62 -10.36
CA THR A 99 7.94 7.22 -11.73
C THR A 99 7.12 6.02 -12.22
N GLY A 100 6.22 5.50 -11.39
CA GLY A 100 5.36 4.34 -11.67
C GLY A 100 4.54 3.94 -10.45
N GLU A 101 4.05 2.72 -10.44
CA GLU A 101 3.33 2.13 -9.28
C GLU A 101 4.24 2.00 -8.06
N GLU A 102 5.51 1.73 -8.30
CA GLU A 102 6.56 1.69 -7.30
C GLU A 102 7.75 2.53 -7.77
N THR A 103 8.32 3.30 -6.86
CA THR A 103 9.52 4.13 -7.13
C THR A 103 10.54 3.86 -6.05
N PHE A 104 11.74 3.50 -6.45
CA PHE A 104 12.85 3.21 -5.53
C PHE A 104 13.90 4.30 -5.61
N GLY A 105 14.54 4.56 -4.49
CA GLY A 105 15.64 5.49 -4.44
C GLY A 105 16.49 5.31 -3.19
N ARG A 106 17.56 6.08 -3.13
CA ARG A 106 18.46 6.09 -1.99
C ARG A 106 19.02 7.47 -1.73
N ASN A 107 19.00 7.87 -0.47
CA ASN A 107 19.73 9.03 0.01
C ASN A 107 20.57 8.60 1.22
N LYS A 108 21.91 8.67 1.10
CA LYS A 108 22.84 8.26 2.17
C LYS A 108 22.66 9.03 3.48
N ALA A 109 22.12 10.24 3.43
CA ALA A 109 21.77 11.02 4.63
C ALA A 109 20.49 10.49 5.33
N ALA A 110 19.74 9.59 4.69
CA ALA A 110 18.43 9.10 5.12
C ALA A 110 17.42 10.24 5.30
N VAL A 111 17.34 11.11 4.28
CA VAL A 111 16.38 12.21 4.21
C VAL A 111 15.69 12.20 2.86
N VAL A 112 14.50 12.81 2.80
CA VAL A 112 13.77 13.13 1.56
C VAL A 112 13.49 14.63 1.51
N THR A 113 13.57 15.22 0.32
CA THR A 113 13.44 16.68 0.13
C THR A 113 12.25 16.96 -0.78
N CYS A 114 11.33 17.78 -0.31
CA CYS A 114 10.26 18.30 -1.12
C CYS A 114 10.82 19.28 -2.16
N ARG A 115 10.64 18.96 -3.45
CA ARG A 115 11.18 19.77 -4.55
C ARG A 115 10.51 21.13 -4.73
N PHE A 116 9.37 21.35 -4.05
CA PHE A 116 8.63 22.60 -4.23
C PHE A 116 9.29 23.78 -3.48
N HIS A 117 9.59 23.61 -2.17
CA HIS A 117 10.22 24.66 -1.36
C HIS A 117 11.42 24.18 -0.54
N GLY A 118 11.98 23.02 -0.87
CA GLY A 118 13.20 22.51 -0.24
C GLY A 118 13.04 21.97 1.19
N TRP A 119 11.83 21.77 1.69
CA TRP A 119 11.66 21.17 3.01
C TRP A 119 12.22 19.75 3.05
N VAL A 120 13.08 19.53 4.04
CA VAL A 120 13.81 18.27 4.21
C VAL A 120 13.21 17.50 5.38
N TYR A 121 12.90 16.22 5.15
CA TYR A 121 12.37 15.32 6.16
C TYR A 121 13.38 14.22 6.45
N ASP A 122 13.70 13.99 7.71
CA ASP A 122 14.51 12.85 8.13
C ASP A 122 13.71 11.56 8.09
N ALA A 123 14.39 10.42 8.34
CA ALA A 123 13.75 9.11 8.41
C ALA A 123 12.83 8.93 9.63
N GLY A 124 12.74 9.90 10.53
CA GLY A 124 11.78 10.00 11.61
C GLY A 124 10.54 10.83 11.27
N GLY A 125 10.55 11.48 10.09
CA GLY A 125 9.49 12.38 9.63
C GLY A 125 9.59 13.82 10.17
N LYS A 126 10.69 14.16 10.81
CA LYS A 126 10.95 15.54 11.28
C LYS A 126 11.52 16.40 10.17
N ILE A 127 11.21 17.69 10.21
CA ILE A 127 11.75 18.74 9.34
C ILE A 127 13.06 19.24 9.92
#